data_0d4bfc0f39f79d3f8f6bdd1726392041
#
_entry.id   0d4bfc0f39f79d3f8f6bdd1726392041
#
_cell.length_a   1.000
_cell.length_b   1.000
_cell.length_c   1.000
_cell.angle_alpha   90.00
_cell.angle_beta   90.00
_cell.angle_gamma   90.00
#
_symmetry.space_group_name_H-M   'P 1'
#
loop_
_entity.id
_entity.type
_entity.pdbx_description
1 polymer ?
#
loop_
_entity_poly.entity_id
_entity_poly.type
_entity_poly.pdbx_seq_one_letter_code
_entity_poly.pdbx_strand_id
1 'polypeptide(L)'
;MNYGGPLLGLMAVKEKYKRRIPGRIIGKTIDKNNRDGFVLTLQTREQHIRREKATSNICTNQGLLALRATIYLSLMGAQGMPYFAKICYQKARFAAKGVSELENYTLPYSNEFLMEFVVKTAHSANDVVDYCAAKGITIMTVQSDRSNSLLLIAVTEKRTFDEINYLIKCLREFS
;
A
#
# COMPACT_ATOMS: atom_id res chain seq x y z
N MET A 1 -1.08 -3.75 -12.14
CA MET A 1 -1.64 -3.05 -10.99
C MET A 1 -1.50 -1.58 -11.27
N ASN A 2 -2.59 -0.85 -11.17
CA ASN A 2 -2.63 0.54 -11.55
C ASN A 2 -2.55 1.38 -10.28
N TYR A 3 -1.45 2.06 -10.07
CA TYR A 3 -1.30 3.06 -8.98
C TYR A 3 -1.84 2.60 -7.62
N GLY A 4 -1.47 1.38 -7.21
CA GLY A 4 -1.86 0.82 -5.92
C GLY A 4 -3.20 0.08 -5.85
N GLY A 5 -4.02 0.09 -6.87
CA GLY A 5 -5.30 -0.64 -6.85
C GLY A 5 -5.33 -1.86 -7.78
N PRO A 6 -6.26 -2.80 -7.63
CA PRO A 6 -7.08 -3.09 -6.47
C PRO A 6 -6.27 -3.70 -5.32
N LEU A 7 -6.67 -3.39 -4.09
CA LEU A 7 -5.97 -3.82 -2.89
C LEU A 7 -6.59 -5.06 -2.27
N LEU A 8 -5.76 -5.90 -1.67
CA LEU A 8 -6.16 -6.99 -0.81
C LEU A 8 -5.89 -6.61 0.65
N GLY A 9 -6.92 -6.61 1.49
CA GLY A 9 -6.78 -6.38 2.91
C GLY A 9 -6.13 -7.56 3.63
N LEU A 10 -5.26 -7.27 4.58
CA LEU A 10 -4.67 -8.24 5.50
C LEU A 10 -5.18 -7.99 6.91
N MET A 11 -5.56 -9.06 7.62
CA MET A 11 -6.01 -8.98 9.00
C MET A 11 -5.30 -10.02 9.86
N ALA A 12 -4.75 -9.58 10.97
CA ALA A 12 -4.21 -10.45 12.00
C ALA A 12 -4.81 -10.10 13.37
N VAL A 13 -5.09 -11.08 14.19
CA VAL A 13 -5.63 -10.89 15.54
C VAL A 13 -4.90 -11.73 16.57
N LYS A 14 -4.94 -11.31 17.83
CA LYS A 14 -4.42 -12.11 18.94
C LYS A 14 -5.25 -13.39 19.09
N GLU A 15 -4.62 -14.47 19.53
CA GLU A 15 -5.22 -15.81 19.69
C GLU A 15 -6.55 -15.78 20.44
N LYS A 16 -6.69 -15.00 21.49
CA LYS A 16 -7.94 -14.86 22.25
C LYS A 16 -9.14 -14.37 21.42
N TYR A 17 -8.92 -13.75 20.28
CA TYR A 17 -9.97 -13.22 19.39
C TYR A 17 -10.24 -14.11 18.19
N LYS A 18 -9.54 -15.23 18.00
CA LYS A 18 -9.69 -16.10 16.82
C LYS A 18 -11.14 -16.53 16.52
N ARG A 19 -11.95 -16.72 17.58
CA ARG A 19 -13.38 -17.08 17.43
C ARG A 19 -14.27 -15.90 17.04
N ARG A 20 -13.73 -14.69 17.01
CA ARG A 20 -14.44 -13.45 16.68
C ARG A 20 -14.05 -12.88 15.32
N ILE A 21 -13.07 -13.47 14.64
CA ILE A 21 -12.67 -13.05 13.30
C ILE A 21 -13.83 -13.30 12.35
N PRO A 22 -14.22 -12.32 11.49
CA PRO A 22 -15.16 -12.53 10.41
C PRO A 22 -14.55 -13.39 9.30
N GLY A 23 -15.41 -14.00 8.47
CA GLY A 23 -15.01 -14.81 7.33
C GLY A 23 -14.59 -16.23 7.67
N ARG A 24 -14.21 -16.98 6.65
CA ARG A 24 -13.83 -18.40 6.75
C ARG A 24 -12.39 -18.52 7.21
N ILE A 25 -12.11 -19.49 8.06
CA ILE A 25 -10.77 -19.81 8.53
C ILE A 25 -10.39 -21.19 8.04
N ILE A 26 -9.25 -21.27 7.39
CA ILE A 26 -8.64 -22.51 6.92
C ILE A 26 -7.54 -22.91 7.89
N GLY A 27 -7.64 -24.13 8.43
CA GLY A 27 -6.61 -24.74 9.27
C GLY A 27 -5.77 -25.74 8.49
N LYS A 28 -4.45 -25.73 8.74
CA LYS A 28 -3.57 -26.78 8.26
C LYS A 28 -3.72 -28.03 9.15
N THR A 29 -3.77 -29.19 8.55
CA THR A 29 -3.84 -30.49 9.23
C THR A 29 -3.07 -31.54 8.42
N ILE A 30 -3.05 -32.78 8.87
CA ILE A 30 -2.50 -33.91 8.13
C ILE A 30 -3.61 -34.92 7.79
N ASP A 31 -3.52 -35.54 6.65
CA ASP A 31 -4.46 -36.61 6.24
C ASP A 31 -4.06 -37.96 6.85
N LYS A 32 -4.87 -39.02 6.60
CA LYS A 32 -4.61 -40.39 7.08
C LYS A 32 -3.31 -40.99 6.56
N ASN A 33 -2.71 -40.41 5.52
CA ASN A 33 -1.46 -40.85 4.91
C ASN A 33 -0.29 -39.94 5.34
N ASN A 34 -0.47 -39.13 6.37
CA ASN A 34 0.54 -38.20 6.91
C ASN A 34 0.96 -37.08 5.92
N ARG A 35 0.08 -36.71 4.99
CA ARG A 35 0.31 -35.62 4.04
C ARG A 35 -0.39 -34.35 4.52
N ASP A 36 0.22 -33.20 4.26
CA ASP A 36 -0.38 -31.89 4.54
C ASP A 36 -1.72 -31.72 3.85
N GLY A 37 -2.73 -31.31 4.62
CA GLY A 37 -4.05 -31.00 4.14
C GLY A 37 -4.59 -29.69 4.72
N PHE A 38 -5.68 -29.17 4.15
CA PHE A 38 -6.33 -27.95 4.60
C PHE A 38 -7.82 -28.20 4.78
N VAL A 39 -8.39 -27.69 5.89
CA VAL A 39 -9.78 -27.86 6.23
C VAL A 39 -10.42 -26.57 6.72
N LEU A 40 -11.71 -26.40 6.49
CA LEU A 40 -12.50 -25.34 7.11
C LEU A 40 -12.60 -25.58 8.61
N THR A 41 -12.23 -24.56 9.39
CA THR A 41 -12.29 -24.64 10.87
C THR A 41 -13.22 -23.57 11.44
N LEU A 42 -13.64 -23.79 12.71
CA LEU A 42 -14.47 -22.84 13.46
C LEU A 42 -15.78 -22.42 12.73
N GLN A 43 -16.36 -23.31 11.94
CA GLN A 43 -17.56 -23.03 11.13
C GLN A 43 -18.79 -22.64 11.96
N THR A 44 -18.85 -23.03 13.24
CA THR A 44 -19.98 -22.74 14.15
C THR A 44 -20.25 -21.24 14.33
N ARG A 45 -19.31 -20.36 13.99
CA ARG A 45 -19.45 -18.89 14.06
C ARG A 45 -19.98 -18.28 12.76
N GLU A 46 -20.12 -19.05 11.70
CA GLU A 46 -20.53 -18.60 10.38
C GLU A 46 -22.05 -18.49 10.22
N GLN A 47 -22.48 -17.68 9.27
CA GLN A 47 -23.89 -17.34 9.05
C GLN A 47 -24.77 -18.56 8.70
N HIS A 48 -24.27 -19.53 7.94
CA HIS A 48 -25.01 -20.72 7.58
C HIS A 48 -25.39 -21.62 8.79
N ILE A 49 -24.67 -21.44 9.92
CA ILE A 49 -24.97 -22.13 11.19
C ILE A 49 -25.65 -21.17 12.18
N ARG A 50 -25.07 -20.00 12.40
CA ARG A 50 -25.56 -19.05 13.43
C ARG A 50 -26.66 -18.10 12.96
N ARG A 51 -26.93 -18.06 11.67
CA ARG A 51 -27.97 -17.21 11.06
C ARG A 51 -27.77 -15.73 11.47
N GLU A 52 -28.80 -15.10 12.05
CA GLU A 52 -28.81 -13.71 12.51
C GLU A 52 -27.80 -13.43 13.65
N LYS A 53 -27.37 -14.45 14.38
CA LYS A 53 -26.37 -14.37 15.48
C LYS A 53 -24.95 -14.51 15.01
N ALA A 54 -24.69 -14.59 13.70
CA ALA A 54 -23.34 -14.64 13.16
C ALA A 54 -22.58 -13.31 13.44
N THR A 55 -21.29 -13.43 13.67
CA THR A 55 -20.43 -12.25 13.93
C THR A 55 -20.37 -11.29 12.74
N SER A 56 -20.54 -11.82 11.54
CA SER A 56 -20.52 -11.03 10.32
C SER A 56 -21.19 -11.76 9.16
N ASN A 57 -21.80 -11.00 8.25
CA ASN A 57 -22.41 -11.43 7.00
C ASN A 57 -21.47 -11.15 5.83
N ILE A 58 -20.25 -11.66 5.88
CA ILE A 58 -19.23 -11.34 4.88
C ILE A 58 -19.38 -12.24 3.67
N CYS A 59 -19.44 -11.58 2.50
CA CYS A 59 -19.22 -12.20 1.21
C CYS A 59 -17.71 -12.33 0.96
N THR A 60 -17.23 -13.52 0.63
CA THR A 60 -15.81 -13.79 0.36
C THR A 60 -15.46 -13.48 -1.09
N ASN A 61 -15.64 -12.24 -1.53
CA ASN A 61 -15.45 -11.83 -2.93
C ASN A 61 -14.01 -11.57 -3.34
N GLN A 62 -13.04 -11.65 -2.42
CA GLN A 62 -11.63 -11.32 -2.67
C GLN A 62 -10.78 -12.52 -3.11
N GLY A 63 -11.40 -13.64 -3.50
CA GLY A 63 -10.69 -14.86 -3.89
C GLY A 63 -9.70 -14.64 -5.04
N LEU A 64 -10.08 -13.87 -6.07
CA LEU A 64 -9.20 -13.55 -7.19
C LEU A 64 -7.98 -12.72 -6.75
N LEU A 65 -8.18 -11.72 -5.89
CA LEU A 65 -7.09 -10.90 -5.37
C LEU A 65 -6.18 -11.70 -4.44
N ALA A 66 -6.74 -12.59 -3.62
CA ALA A 66 -5.97 -13.51 -2.79
C ALA A 66 -5.12 -14.45 -3.64
N LEU A 67 -5.66 -14.99 -4.74
CA LEU A 67 -4.92 -15.82 -5.71
C LEU A 67 -3.77 -15.02 -6.34
N ARG A 68 -4.02 -13.79 -6.79
CA ARG A 68 -2.97 -12.91 -7.33
C ARG A 68 -1.87 -12.64 -6.32
N ALA A 69 -2.22 -12.34 -5.08
CA ALA A 69 -1.26 -12.13 -4.01
C ALA A 69 -0.43 -13.40 -3.73
N THR A 70 -1.07 -14.56 -3.72
CA THR A 70 -0.40 -15.86 -3.52
C THR A 70 0.61 -16.13 -4.63
N ILE A 71 0.23 -15.93 -5.89
CA ILE A 71 1.14 -16.09 -7.04
C ILE A 71 2.31 -15.11 -6.93
N TYR A 72 2.03 -13.83 -6.66
CA TYR A 72 3.06 -12.80 -6.54
C TYR A 72 4.06 -13.13 -5.42
N LEU A 73 3.57 -13.46 -4.22
CA LEU A 73 4.41 -13.81 -3.07
C LEU A 73 5.24 -15.08 -3.33
N SER A 74 4.67 -16.06 -4.04
CA SER A 74 5.39 -17.29 -4.42
C SER A 74 6.52 -17.01 -5.42
N LEU A 75 6.29 -16.10 -6.38
CA LEU A 75 7.32 -15.69 -7.34
C LEU A 75 8.42 -14.86 -6.68
N MET A 76 8.09 -13.97 -5.78
CA MET A 76 9.06 -13.13 -5.08
C MET A 76 9.88 -13.92 -4.06
N GLY A 77 9.26 -14.90 -3.40
CA GLY A 77 9.89 -15.70 -2.36
C GLY A 77 10.33 -14.91 -1.12
N ALA A 78 11.00 -15.57 -0.21
CA ALA A 78 11.40 -14.98 1.07
C ALA A 78 12.42 -13.85 0.93
N GLN A 79 13.23 -13.84 -0.13
CA GLN A 79 14.25 -12.81 -0.36
C GLN A 79 13.72 -11.65 -1.19
N GLY A 80 12.80 -11.91 -2.14
CA GLY A 80 12.29 -10.89 -3.06
C GLY A 80 11.49 -9.81 -2.36
N MET A 81 10.63 -10.15 -1.41
CA MET A 81 9.81 -9.16 -0.70
C MET A 81 10.64 -8.15 0.12
N PRO A 82 11.61 -8.57 0.97
CA PRO A 82 12.49 -7.62 1.66
C PRO A 82 13.34 -6.77 0.72
N TYR A 83 13.86 -7.38 -0.35
CA TYR A 83 14.63 -6.67 -1.37
C TYR A 83 13.80 -5.57 -2.05
N PHE A 84 12.58 -5.90 -2.43
CA PHE A 84 11.62 -5.00 -3.05
C PHE A 84 11.28 -3.80 -2.13
N ALA A 85 10.94 -4.09 -0.87
CA ALA A 85 10.66 -3.05 0.13
C ALA A 85 11.86 -2.12 0.34
N LYS A 86 13.08 -2.67 0.37
CA LYS A 86 14.32 -1.89 0.48
C LYS A 86 14.52 -0.94 -0.69
N ILE A 87 14.28 -1.40 -1.93
CA ILE A 87 14.41 -0.55 -3.13
C ILE A 87 13.40 0.58 -3.09
N CYS A 88 12.13 0.29 -2.79
CA CYS A 88 11.10 1.32 -2.66
C CYS A 88 11.48 2.37 -1.62
N TYR A 89 11.88 1.93 -0.43
CA TYR A 89 12.33 2.81 0.65
C TYR A 89 13.49 3.70 0.22
N GLN A 90 14.54 3.12 -0.39
CA GLN A 90 15.72 3.88 -0.81
C GLN A 90 15.38 4.94 -1.86
N LYS A 91 14.56 4.61 -2.85
CA LYS A 91 14.14 5.54 -3.91
C LYS A 91 13.23 6.64 -3.37
N ALA A 92 12.30 6.30 -2.48
CA ALA A 92 11.43 7.29 -1.85
C ALA A 92 12.24 8.27 -0.95
N ARG A 93 13.22 7.75 -0.20
CA ARG A 93 14.12 8.60 0.60
C ARG A 93 14.99 9.50 -0.27
N PHE A 94 15.49 8.99 -1.39
CA PHE A 94 16.24 9.79 -2.36
C PHE A 94 15.38 10.94 -2.92
N ALA A 95 14.14 10.64 -3.35
CA ALA A 95 13.21 11.64 -3.84
C ALA A 95 12.89 12.71 -2.77
N ALA A 96 12.55 12.27 -1.55
CA ALA A 96 12.21 13.16 -0.45
C ALA A 96 13.38 14.09 -0.09
N LYS A 97 14.62 13.55 -0.07
CA LYS A 97 15.81 14.36 0.15
C LYS A 97 15.97 15.43 -0.94
N GLY A 98 15.91 15.04 -2.22
CA GLY A 98 16.06 15.98 -3.33
C GLY A 98 14.98 17.05 -3.35
N VAL A 99 13.73 16.73 -2.98
CA VAL A 99 12.66 17.71 -2.86
C VAL A 99 12.87 18.64 -1.66
N SER A 100 13.35 18.13 -0.52
CA SER A 100 13.60 18.96 0.68
C SER A 100 14.76 19.95 0.52
N GLU A 101 15.59 19.80 -0.50
CA GLU A 101 16.68 20.74 -0.85
C GLU A 101 16.18 21.92 -1.73
N LEU A 102 14.90 21.92 -2.14
CA LEU A 102 14.28 23.00 -2.89
C LEU A 102 13.71 24.06 -1.94
N GLU A 103 13.89 25.34 -2.26
CA GLU A 103 13.55 26.48 -1.38
C GLU A 103 12.07 26.53 -0.98
N ASN A 104 11.15 26.24 -1.93
CA ASN A 104 9.72 26.36 -1.74
C ASN A 104 9.02 25.06 -1.28
N TYR A 105 9.81 24.04 -0.90
CA TYR A 105 9.29 22.72 -0.54
C TYR A 105 9.86 22.25 0.80
N THR A 106 9.00 21.72 1.66
CA THR A 106 9.42 21.17 2.96
C THR A 106 8.74 19.84 3.24
N LEU A 107 9.33 19.02 4.08
CA LEU A 107 8.74 17.78 4.57
C LEU A 107 8.07 18.05 5.93
N PRO A 108 6.73 18.20 6.01
CA PRO A 108 6.05 18.63 7.24
C PRO A 108 6.02 17.54 8.32
N TYR A 109 6.28 16.28 7.94
CA TYR A 109 6.25 15.15 8.86
C TYR A 109 7.64 14.53 8.98
N SER A 110 8.09 14.36 10.23
CA SER A 110 9.40 13.75 10.55
C SER A 110 9.36 12.23 10.66
N ASN A 111 8.17 11.61 10.54
CA ASN A 111 8.00 10.17 10.68
C ASN A 111 8.65 9.40 9.53
N GLU A 112 9.02 8.15 9.81
CA GLU A 112 9.46 7.21 8.79
C GLU A 112 8.31 6.90 7.82
N PHE A 113 8.67 6.78 6.54
CA PHE A 113 7.74 6.39 5.47
C PHE A 113 8.41 5.34 4.57
N LEU A 114 7.62 4.53 3.90
CA LEU A 114 8.14 3.46 3.03
C LEU A 114 8.24 3.89 1.56
N MET A 115 7.12 4.30 0.97
CA MET A 115 7.02 4.62 -0.46
C MET A 115 6.35 5.96 -0.72
N GLU A 116 5.59 6.46 0.27
CA GLU A 116 4.78 7.66 0.13
C GLU A 116 5.19 8.69 1.17
N PHE A 117 5.29 9.93 0.75
CA PHE A 117 5.59 11.03 1.66
C PHE A 117 4.85 12.29 1.25
N VAL A 118 4.59 13.13 2.25
CA VAL A 118 3.93 14.41 2.06
C VAL A 118 4.96 15.52 1.96
N VAL A 119 4.74 16.41 1.02
CA VAL A 119 5.53 17.61 0.80
C VAL A 119 4.63 18.83 0.98
N LYS A 120 5.06 19.80 1.76
CA LYS A 120 4.42 21.11 1.81
C LYS A 120 5.09 22.02 0.81
N THR A 121 4.29 22.67 -0.03
CA THR A 121 4.72 23.69 -0.99
C THR A 121 4.30 25.09 -0.56
N ALA A 122 5.09 26.11 -0.94
CA ALA A 122 4.70 27.51 -0.78
C ALA A 122 3.67 27.96 -1.83
N HIS A 123 3.49 27.17 -2.89
CA HIS A 123 2.56 27.45 -3.98
C HIS A 123 1.23 26.74 -3.77
N SER A 124 0.24 27.00 -4.65
CA SER A 124 -0.98 26.21 -4.75
C SER A 124 -0.62 24.76 -5.15
N ALA A 125 -1.01 23.79 -4.32
CA ALA A 125 -0.71 22.38 -4.61
C ALA A 125 -1.38 21.90 -5.91
N ASN A 126 -2.57 22.41 -6.24
CA ASN A 126 -3.24 22.11 -7.50
C ASN A 126 -2.43 22.58 -8.70
N ASP A 127 -1.88 23.81 -8.65
CA ASP A 127 -1.10 24.35 -9.77
C ASP A 127 0.19 23.57 -9.98
N VAL A 128 0.84 23.13 -8.89
CA VAL A 128 2.01 22.23 -8.95
C VAL A 128 1.66 20.89 -9.60
N VAL A 129 0.50 20.30 -9.20
CA VAL A 129 0.01 19.03 -9.77
C VAL A 129 -0.25 19.18 -11.27
N ASP A 130 -0.95 20.25 -11.69
CA ASP A 130 -1.27 20.50 -13.08
C ASP A 130 -0.01 20.74 -13.93
N TYR A 131 0.95 21.49 -13.40
CA TYR A 131 2.24 21.67 -14.06
C TYR A 131 3.02 20.36 -14.23
N CYS A 132 3.09 19.54 -13.18
CA CYS A 132 3.74 18.25 -13.25
C CYS A 132 3.02 17.31 -14.23
N ALA A 133 1.69 17.32 -14.26
CA ALA A 133 0.88 16.52 -15.17
C ALA A 133 1.16 16.91 -16.64
N ALA A 134 1.28 18.20 -16.94
CA ALA A 134 1.67 18.69 -18.27
C ALA A 134 3.07 18.24 -18.70
N LYS A 135 3.95 17.91 -17.75
CA LYS A 135 5.28 17.31 -17.98
C LYS A 135 5.28 15.77 -17.95
N GLY A 136 4.11 15.14 -17.87
CA GLY A 136 3.97 13.68 -17.85
C GLY A 136 4.26 13.05 -16.47
N ILE A 137 4.26 13.84 -15.39
CA ILE A 137 4.47 13.37 -14.02
C ILE A 137 3.17 13.46 -13.24
N THR A 138 2.73 12.35 -12.67
CA THR A 138 1.54 12.30 -11.81
C THR A 138 1.95 12.34 -10.34
N ILE A 139 1.57 13.39 -9.65
CA ILE A 139 1.57 13.54 -8.20
C ILE A 139 0.16 13.94 -7.77
N MET A 140 -0.13 13.95 -6.47
CA MET A 140 -1.48 14.23 -5.98
C MET A 140 -1.47 15.30 -4.90
N THR A 141 -2.60 15.99 -4.74
CA THR A 141 -2.86 16.81 -3.55
C THR A 141 -3.37 15.92 -2.41
N VAL A 142 -3.17 16.36 -1.17
CA VAL A 142 -3.76 15.71 0.01
C VAL A 142 -5.21 16.17 0.17
N GLN A 143 -6.17 15.28 -0.04
CA GLN A 143 -7.61 15.60 -0.07
C GLN A 143 -8.15 16.28 1.21
N SER A 144 -7.54 16.02 2.37
CA SER A 144 -7.93 16.64 3.64
C SER A 144 -7.30 18.02 3.87
N ASP A 145 -6.39 18.45 3.00
CA ASP A 145 -5.70 19.73 3.11
C ASP A 145 -6.56 20.87 2.57
N ARG A 146 -7.18 21.63 3.48
CA ARG A 146 -7.96 22.83 3.13
C ARG A 146 -7.10 24.02 2.71
N SER A 147 -5.81 24.00 3.03
CA SER A 147 -4.87 25.08 2.67
C SER A 147 -4.35 24.97 1.24
N ASN A 148 -4.62 23.85 0.56
CA ASN A 148 -4.12 23.54 -0.77
C ASN A 148 -2.59 23.74 -0.89
N SER A 149 -1.86 23.28 0.11
CA SER A 149 -0.41 23.41 0.21
C SER A 149 0.33 22.08 0.37
N LEU A 150 -0.40 20.95 0.42
CA LEU A 150 0.19 19.63 0.62
C LEU A 150 0.08 18.76 -0.63
N LEU A 151 1.22 18.22 -1.02
CA LEU A 151 1.37 17.24 -2.10
C LEU A 151 1.63 15.86 -1.51
N LEU A 152 1.08 14.82 -2.13
CA LEU A 152 1.41 13.42 -1.88
C LEU A 152 2.24 12.89 -3.04
N ILE A 153 3.44 12.43 -2.73
CA ILE A 153 4.36 11.84 -3.70
C ILE A 153 4.58 10.37 -3.35
N ALA A 154 4.36 9.49 -4.32
CA ALA A 154 4.58 8.05 -4.20
C ALA A 154 5.72 7.62 -5.15
N VAL A 155 6.72 6.93 -4.60
CA VAL A 155 7.87 6.41 -5.35
C VAL A 155 8.03 4.92 -5.06
N THR A 156 7.89 4.10 -6.10
CA THR A 156 8.02 2.66 -6.00
C THR A 156 9.29 2.16 -6.73
N GLU A 157 9.50 0.88 -6.72
CA GLU A 157 10.58 0.19 -7.44
C GLU A 157 10.60 0.49 -8.94
N LYS A 158 9.42 0.79 -9.51
CA LYS A 158 9.28 1.05 -10.95
C LYS A 158 9.93 2.34 -11.41
N ARG A 159 10.12 3.28 -10.49
CA ARG A 159 10.75 4.55 -10.86
C ARG A 159 12.26 4.40 -10.96
N THR A 160 12.84 4.93 -12.02
CA THR A 160 14.30 5.06 -12.16
C THR A 160 14.79 6.29 -11.41
N PHE A 161 16.08 6.36 -11.13
CA PHE A 161 16.67 7.56 -10.54
C PHE A 161 16.59 8.78 -11.48
N ASP A 162 16.65 8.55 -12.80
CA ASP A 162 16.49 9.62 -13.79
C ASP A 162 15.07 10.19 -13.77
N GLU A 163 14.03 9.35 -13.66
CA GLU A 163 12.65 9.81 -13.50
C GLU A 163 12.45 10.59 -12.20
N ILE A 164 13.10 10.18 -11.09
CA ILE A 164 13.04 10.89 -9.82
C ILE A 164 13.76 12.26 -9.94
N ASN A 165 14.92 12.28 -10.55
CA ASN A 165 15.65 13.53 -10.82
C ASN A 165 14.86 14.47 -11.73
N TYR A 166 14.13 13.91 -12.71
CA TYR A 166 13.24 14.69 -13.56
C TYR A 166 12.08 15.31 -12.76
N LEU A 167 11.46 14.58 -11.84
CA LEU A 167 10.47 15.15 -10.91
C LEU A 167 11.08 16.32 -10.11
N ILE A 168 12.26 16.14 -9.51
CA ILE A 168 12.92 17.18 -8.71
C ILE A 168 13.24 18.42 -9.57
N LYS A 169 13.66 18.19 -10.81
CA LYS A 169 13.88 19.27 -11.78
C LYS A 169 12.59 20.04 -12.09
N CYS A 170 11.49 19.33 -12.37
CA CYS A 170 10.19 19.96 -12.64
C CYS A 170 9.69 20.79 -11.44
N LEU A 171 9.83 20.28 -10.22
CA LEU A 171 9.48 21.04 -9.02
C LEU A 171 10.34 22.28 -8.83
N ARG A 172 11.63 22.21 -9.16
CA ARG A 172 12.54 23.37 -9.12
C ARG A 172 12.18 24.42 -10.17
N GLU A 173 11.78 24.02 -11.37
CA GLU A 173 11.40 24.93 -12.45
C GLU A 173 10.06 25.64 -12.18
N PHE A 174 9.22 25.07 -11.34
CA PHE A 174 7.94 25.67 -10.93
C PHE A 174 8.13 26.71 -9.80
N SER A 175 9.27 26.73 -9.16
CA SER A 175 9.59 27.59 -7.99
C SER A 175 9.75 29.05 -8.34
#